data_bf72ec8e08a9f81ba78c847e8cf5aaa1
#
_entry.id   bf72ec8e08a9f81ba78c847e8cf5aaa1
#
_cell.length_a   1.000
_cell.length_b   1.000
_cell.length_c   1.000
_cell.angle_alpha   90.00
_cell.angle_beta   90.00
_cell.angle_gamma   90.00
#
_symmetry.space_group_name_H-M   'P 1'
#
loop_
_entity.id
_entity.type
_entity.pdbx_description
1 polymer ?
#
loop_
_entity_poly.entity_id
_entity_poly.type
_entity_poly.pdbx_seq_one_letter_code
_entity_poly.pdbx_strand_id
1 'polypeptide(L)'
;GFAVARELGGAPEHGIGDAIAVIGDGSMSAGMAFEAMNNAGYLKKRMIVILNDNEMSIAPPVGALSSYLSQLYTGAPFQEFKAAAKGAVSLLPGPFQEGAKRAREMLKHMTVGGTMFEQLGFSYLGPIDGHDLEQLLPVLRMVRDRATGPMLIHVITQKGKGYGPAEAARDKGHGVGKFDVVTGTQAKSIPNAPSYTSVFANSFLEQAQ
;
A
#
# COMPACT_ATOMS: atom_id res chain seq x y z
N GLY A 1 12.63 13.63 7.66
CA GLY A 1 13.56 14.38 6.77
C GLY A 1 12.78 15.20 5.77
N PHE A 2 12.34 14.63 4.62
CA PHE A 2 11.75 15.39 3.49
C PHE A 2 10.52 16.22 3.85
N ALA A 3 9.58 15.68 4.64
CA ALA A 3 8.40 16.43 5.08
C ALA A 3 8.76 17.66 5.93
N VAL A 4 9.78 17.56 6.79
CA VAL A 4 10.29 18.69 7.59
C VAL A 4 11.07 19.66 6.69
N ALA A 5 11.89 19.16 5.78
CA ALA A 5 12.65 20.01 4.84
C ALA A 5 11.72 20.86 3.97
N ARG A 6 10.59 20.32 3.52
CA ARG A 6 9.57 21.06 2.76
C ARG A 6 9.07 22.28 3.56
N GLU A 7 8.81 22.12 4.85
CA GLU A 7 8.33 23.22 5.68
C GLU A 7 9.41 24.25 5.97
N LEU A 8 10.63 23.80 6.22
CA LEU A 8 11.78 24.69 6.48
C LEU A 8 12.28 25.38 5.20
N GLY A 9 12.12 24.77 4.04
CA GLY A 9 12.55 25.29 2.75
C GLY A 9 11.66 26.37 2.15
N GLY A 10 10.52 26.69 2.81
CA GLY A 10 9.59 27.70 2.34
C GLY A 10 8.52 27.14 1.37
N ALA A 11 7.80 28.05 0.74
CA ALA A 11 6.63 27.77 -0.05
C ALA A 11 6.90 26.90 -1.30
N PRO A 12 5.84 26.31 -1.90
CA PRO A 12 5.92 25.45 -3.10
C PRO A 12 6.64 26.07 -4.31
N GLU A 13 6.72 27.39 -4.37
CA GLU A 13 7.48 28.12 -5.38
C GLU A 13 8.97 27.79 -5.43
N HIS A 14 9.54 27.17 -4.39
CA HIS A 14 10.93 26.70 -4.37
C HIS A 14 11.11 25.28 -4.90
N GLY A 15 10.05 24.67 -5.49
CA GLY A 15 10.12 23.38 -6.16
C GLY A 15 10.16 22.16 -5.23
N ILE A 16 9.98 22.33 -3.92
CA ILE A 16 9.91 21.21 -2.98
C ILE A 16 8.47 20.66 -2.95
N GLY A 17 8.29 19.51 -3.57
CA GLY A 17 7.01 18.82 -3.64
C GLY A 17 6.59 18.14 -2.33
N ASP A 18 5.49 17.41 -2.37
CA ASP A 18 5.02 16.61 -1.23
C ASP A 18 5.95 15.42 -0.94
N ALA A 19 6.12 15.11 0.34
CA ALA A 19 6.76 13.88 0.75
C ALA A 19 5.74 12.73 0.68
N ILE A 20 5.93 11.82 -0.27
CA ILE A 20 5.08 10.64 -0.46
C ILE A 20 5.92 9.40 -0.23
N ALA A 21 5.49 8.54 0.69
CA ALA A 21 6.09 7.22 0.92
C ALA A 21 5.13 6.14 0.46
N VAL A 22 5.56 5.28 -0.46
CA VAL A 22 4.82 4.08 -0.85
C VAL A 22 5.48 2.89 -0.17
N ILE A 23 4.73 2.16 0.64
CA ILE A 23 5.24 1.06 1.45
C ILE A 23 4.33 -0.16 1.32
N GLY A 24 4.92 -1.35 1.16
CA GLY A 24 4.17 -2.61 1.18
C GLY A 24 3.81 -3.04 2.61
N ASP A 25 2.75 -3.83 2.73
CA ASP A 25 2.26 -4.41 3.99
C ASP A 25 3.35 -5.18 4.76
N GLY A 26 4.12 -6.01 4.07
CA GLY A 26 5.25 -6.72 4.66
C GLY A 26 6.33 -5.79 5.21
N SER A 27 6.66 -4.71 4.51
CA SER A 27 7.64 -3.72 4.97
C SER A 27 7.10 -2.84 6.10
N MET A 28 5.78 -2.60 6.14
CA MET A 28 5.13 -1.86 7.21
C MET A 28 5.26 -2.55 8.56
N SER A 29 5.44 -3.87 8.59
CA SER A 29 5.64 -4.63 9.82
C SER A 29 7.04 -4.47 10.45
N ALA A 30 7.99 -3.84 9.76
CA ALA A 30 9.33 -3.60 10.26
C ALA A 30 9.35 -2.53 11.37
N GLY A 31 10.19 -2.72 12.39
CA GLY A 31 10.28 -1.79 13.53
C GLY A 31 10.57 -0.36 13.12
N MET A 32 11.40 -0.16 12.09
CA MET A 32 11.74 1.16 11.55
C MET A 32 10.53 1.89 10.96
N ALA A 33 9.55 1.17 10.40
CA ALA A 33 8.31 1.76 9.91
C ALA A 33 7.44 2.29 11.06
N PHE A 34 7.36 1.54 12.17
CA PHE A 34 6.66 1.98 13.38
C PHE A 34 7.31 3.20 14.01
N GLU A 35 8.63 3.22 14.11
CA GLU A 35 9.38 4.37 14.62
C GLU A 35 9.14 5.61 13.76
N ALA A 36 9.18 5.45 12.43
CA ALA A 36 8.90 6.54 11.49
C ALA A 36 7.46 7.05 11.61
N MET A 37 6.47 6.17 11.74
CA MET A 37 5.07 6.55 11.94
C MET A 37 4.86 7.28 13.25
N ASN A 38 5.41 6.78 14.35
CA ASN A 38 5.33 7.42 15.66
C ASN A 38 5.88 8.86 15.61
N ASN A 39 7.04 9.05 14.99
CA ASN A 39 7.65 10.36 14.83
C ASN A 39 6.85 11.28 13.88
N ALA A 40 6.36 10.74 12.75
CA ALA A 40 5.57 11.53 11.80
C ALA A 40 4.25 12.00 12.39
N GLY A 41 3.56 11.14 13.15
CA GLY A 41 2.34 11.51 13.86
C GLY A 41 2.55 12.58 14.92
N TYR A 42 3.66 12.51 15.67
CA TYR A 42 4.04 13.54 16.64
C TYR A 42 4.33 14.89 15.97
N LEU A 43 5.09 14.89 14.90
CA LEU A 43 5.47 16.10 14.17
C LEU A 43 4.31 16.77 13.45
N LYS A 44 3.26 16.02 13.12
CA LYS A 44 2.04 16.50 12.42
C LYS A 44 2.33 17.23 11.10
N LYS A 45 3.46 16.93 10.47
CA LYS A 45 3.83 17.54 9.18
C LYS A 45 3.11 16.86 8.04
N ARG A 46 2.82 17.61 6.99
CA ARG A 46 2.22 17.04 5.78
C ARG A 46 3.13 15.96 5.20
N MET A 47 2.67 14.73 5.27
CA MET A 47 3.31 13.54 4.71
C MET A 47 2.21 12.59 4.24
N ILE A 48 2.35 12.04 3.05
CA ILE A 48 1.41 11.08 2.49
C ILE A 48 2.07 9.71 2.49
N VAL A 49 1.46 8.75 3.16
CA VAL A 49 1.87 7.35 3.16
C VAL A 49 0.84 6.55 2.38
N ILE A 50 1.26 5.85 1.35
CA ILE A 50 0.44 4.92 0.59
C ILE A 50 0.85 3.51 1.01
N LEU A 51 -0.01 2.86 1.78
CA LEU A 51 0.13 1.46 2.14
C LEU A 51 -0.40 0.62 0.99
N ASN A 52 0.51 -0.02 0.26
CA ASN A 52 0.19 -0.96 -0.80
C ASN A 52 0.07 -2.37 -0.19
N ASP A 53 -1.15 -2.73 0.16
CA ASP A 53 -1.48 -4.02 0.76
C ASP A 53 -1.86 -5.01 -0.34
N ASN A 54 -1.03 -6.02 -0.52
CA ASN A 54 -1.27 -7.09 -1.49
C ASN A 54 -1.24 -8.48 -0.85
N GLU A 55 -1.26 -8.53 0.49
CA GLU A 55 -1.21 -9.76 1.29
C GLU A 55 -0.04 -10.69 0.89
N MET A 56 1.03 -10.13 0.35
CA MET A 56 2.16 -10.91 -0.16
C MET A 56 3.49 -10.22 0.10
N SER A 57 4.33 -10.93 0.85
CA SER A 57 5.77 -10.69 0.95
C SER A 57 6.49 -11.78 0.14
N ILE A 58 7.73 -12.13 0.47
CA ILE A 58 8.44 -13.32 -0.08
C ILE A 58 7.68 -14.60 0.30
N ALA A 59 7.04 -14.59 1.47
CA ALA A 59 6.10 -15.60 1.95
C ALA A 59 4.79 -14.92 2.37
N PRO A 60 3.68 -15.64 2.60
CA PRO A 60 2.49 -15.07 3.19
C PRO A 60 2.84 -14.29 4.47
N PRO A 61 2.31 -13.08 4.64
CA PRO A 61 2.65 -12.24 5.77
C PRO A 61 2.18 -12.88 7.07
N VAL A 62 2.99 -12.76 8.12
CA VAL A 62 2.70 -13.27 9.46
C VAL A 62 2.77 -12.14 10.48
N GLY A 63 2.05 -12.30 11.58
CA GLY A 63 2.09 -11.37 12.71
C GLY A 63 0.82 -10.56 12.92
N ALA A 64 0.78 -9.86 14.04
CA ALA A 64 -0.42 -9.13 14.48
C ALA A 64 -0.83 -8.00 13.52
N LEU A 65 0.14 -7.30 12.93
CA LEU A 65 -0.17 -6.22 11.97
C LEU A 65 -0.84 -6.76 10.71
N SER A 66 -0.36 -7.88 10.18
CA SER A 66 -0.99 -8.52 9.02
C SER A 66 -2.43 -8.96 9.33
N SER A 67 -2.65 -9.58 10.49
CA SER A 67 -3.99 -9.94 10.94
C SER A 67 -4.88 -8.71 11.12
N TYR A 68 -4.34 -7.61 11.62
CA TYR A 68 -5.05 -6.35 11.77
C TYR A 68 -5.44 -5.74 10.42
N LEU A 69 -4.54 -5.71 9.44
CA LEU A 69 -4.83 -5.22 8.08
C LEU A 69 -5.90 -6.07 7.40
N SER A 70 -5.80 -7.40 7.51
CA SER A 70 -6.83 -8.31 7.00
C SER A 70 -8.20 -8.05 7.63
N GLN A 71 -8.27 -7.74 8.93
CA GLN A 71 -9.51 -7.37 9.59
C GLN A 71 -10.11 -6.06 9.07
N LEU A 72 -9.28 -5.06 8.76
CA LEU A 72 -9.73 -3.82 8.12
C LEU A 72 -10.34 -4.08 6.74
N TYR A 73 -9.78 -5.04 5.99
CA TYR A 73 -10.24 -5.41 4.66
C TYR A 73 -11.53 -6.26 4.69
N THR A 74 -11.61 -7.22 5.62
CA THR A 74 -12.75 -8.16 5.71
C THR A 74 -13.91 -7.64 6.53
N GLY A 75 -13.70 -6.57 7.29
CA GLY A 75 -14.70 -6.00 8.19
C GLY A 75 -15.97 -5.52 7.49
N ALA A 76 -17.09 -5.57 8.20
CA ALA A 76 -18.40 -5.17 7.70
C ALA A 76 -18.42 -3.75 7.07
N PRO A 77 -17.75 -2.73 7.63
CA PRO A 77 -17.71 -1.40 7.03
C PRO A 77 -17.13 -1.36 5.63
N PHE A 78 -16.13 -2.17 5.34
CA PHE A 78 -15.54 -2.25 4.00
C PHE A 78 -16.47 -2.93 2.99
N GLN A 79 -17.15 -4.00 3.38
CA GLN A 79 -18.08 -4.71 2.51
C GLN A 79 -19.31 -3.85 2.18
N GLU A 80 -19.83 -3.12 3.16
CA GLU A 80 -20.93 -2.15 2.98
C GLU A 80 -20.49 -1.00 2.07
N PHE A 81 -19.27 -0.49 2.23
CA PHE A 81 -18.69 0.53 1.37
C PHE A 81 -18.56 0.06 -0.08
N LYS A 82 -18.03 -1.15 -0.30
CA LYS A 82 -17.90 -1.74 -1.65
C LYS A 82 -19.27 -1.90 -2.33
N ALA A 83 -20.30 -2.28 -1.57
CA ALA A 83 -21.66 -2.38 -2.06
C ALA A 83 -22.27 -1.01 -2.40
N ALA A 84 -22.08 -0.01 -1.53
CA ALA A 84 -22.53 1.36 -1.73
C ALA A 84 -21.82 2.04 -2.92
N ALA A 85 -20.52 1.84 -3.08
CA ALA A 85 -19.74 2.37 -4.20
C ALA A 85 -20.23 1.79 -5.54
N LYS A 86 -20.48 0.48 -5.63
CA LYS A 86 -21.07 -0.14 -6.83
C LYS A 86 -22.47 0.40 -7.13
N GLY A 87 -23.29 0.62 -6.12
CA GLY A 87 -24.64 1.19 -6.28
C GLY A 87 -24.62 2.65 -6.72
N ALA A 88 -23.66 3.45 -6.24
CA ALA A 88 -23.55 4.86 -6.61
C ALA A 88 -23.06 5.06 -8.05
N VAL A 89 -22.15 4.22 -8.55
CA VAL A 89 -21.65 4.27 -9.93
C VAL A 89 -22.75 3.92 -10.94
N SER A 90 -23.69 3.04 -10.58
CA SER A 90 -24.79 2.65 -11.45
C SER A 90 -25.90 3.70 -11.62
N LEU A 91 -25.87 4.78 -10.84
CA LEU A 91 -26.92 5.82 -10.79
C LEU A 91 -26.51 7.18 -11.40
N LEU A 92 -25.38 7.27 -12.09
CA LEU A 92 -24.85 8.53 -12.62
C LEU A 92 -25.40 8.91 -14.00
N PRO A 93 -26.22 9.97 -14.07
CA PRO A 93 -26.19 10.90 -15.18
C PRO A 93 -25.89 12.32 -14.71
N GLY A 94 -24.89 13.00 -15.35
CA GLY A 94 -24.68 14.44 -15.27
C GLY A 94 -23.42 14.93 -14.54
N PRO A 95 -23.02 16.17 -14.77
CA PRO A 95 -21.63 16.58 -14.83
C PRO A 95 -20.93 16.76 -13.48
N PHE A 96 -19.68 16.59 -13.52
CA PHE A 96 -18.53 16.74 -12.58
C PHE A 96 -18.69 17.42 -11.20
N GLN A 97 -19.68 18.29 -10.97
CA GLN A 97 -19.89 18.97 -9.67
C GLN A 97 -20.50 18.06 -8.61
N GLU A 98 -21.27 17.08 -8.97
CA GLU A 98 -21.82 16.09 -8.02
C GLU A 98 -20.79 15.04 -7.60
N GLY A 99 -19.82 14.71 -8.43
CA GLY A 99 -18.73 13.79 -8.10
C GLY A 99 -17.89 14.26 -6.91
N ALA A 100 -17.61 15.57 -6.82
CA ALA A 100 -16.87 16.15 -5.70
C ALA A 100 -17.70 16.13 -4.38
N LYS A 101 -19.02 16.29 -4.46
CA LYS A 101 -19.91 16.25 -3.30
C LYS A 101 -20.07 14.80 -2.79
N ARG A 102 -20.19 13.86 -3.71
CA ARG A 102 -20.27 12.41 -3.40
C ARG A 102 -18.94 11.86 -2.88
N ALA A 103 -17.80 12.29 -3.48
CA ALA A 103 -16.48 11.95 -2.93
C ALA A 103 -16.31 12.44 -1.48
N ARG A 104 -16.86 13.60 -1.14
CA ARG A 104 -16.84 14.14 0.23
C ARG A 104 -17.73 13.37 1.20
N GLU A 105 -18.92 12.92 0.76
CA GLU A 105 -19.78 12.06 1.57
C GLU A 105 -19.21 10.64 1.70
N MET A 106 -18.69 10.09 0.61
CA MET A 106 -17.96 8.84 0.57
C MET A 106 -16.81 8.81 1.58
N LEU A 107 -16.05 9.90 1.66
CA LEU A 107 -14.96 10.07 2.62
C LEU A 107 -15.41 10.13 4.08
N LYS A 108 -16.58 10.67 4.38
CA LYS A 108 -17.15 10.64 5.74
C LYS A 108 -17.46 9.22 6.22
N HIS A 109 -17.75 8.31 5.30
CA HIS A 109 -18.01 6.90 5.57
C HIS A 109 -16.77 6.00 5.44
N MET A 110 -15.70 6.50 4.82
CA MET A 110 -14.43 5.76 4.66
C MET A 110 -13.50 5.83 5.87
N THR A 111 -13.75 6.73 6.81
CA THR A 111 -12.99 6.74 8.07
C THR A 111 -13.58 5.67 8.98
N VAL A 112 -12.96 4.50 8.96
CA VAL A 112 -13.11 3.53 10.04
C VAL A 112 -12.45 4.18 11.26
N GLY A 113 -13.21 4.94 12.04
CA GLY A 113 -12.67 5.62 13.21
C GLY A 113 -12.05 4.62 14.19
N GLY A 114 -10.93 4.99 14.80
CA GLY A 114 -10.28 4.20 15.83
C GLY A 114 -9.21 3.22 15.33
N THR A 115 -8.72 3.38 14.09
CA THR A 115 -7.59 2.58 13.61
C THR A 115 -6.31 2.87 14.41
N MET A 116 -5.41 1.90 14.45
CA MET A 116 -4.07 2.09 15.03
C MET A 116 -3.35 3.29 14.40
N PHE A 117 -3.54 3.53 13.12
CA PHE A 117 -2.92 4.65 12.41
C PHE A 117 -3.44 6.00 12.90
N GLU A 118 -4.73 6.11 13.20
CA GLU A 118 -5.32 7.34 13.76
C GLU A 118 -4.85 7.57 15.19
N GLN A 119 -4.68 6.51 15.97
CA GLN A 119 -4.10 6.61 17.31
C GLN A 119 -2.65 7.11 17.29
N LEU A 120 -1.90 6.78 16.23
CA LEU A 120 -0.56 7.32 15.98
C LEU A 120 -0.56 8.75 15.40
N GLY A 121 -1.74 9.33 15.13
CA GLY A 121 -1.86 10.70 14.66
C GLY A 121 -1.95 10.89 13.15
N PHE A 122 -2.17 9.81 12.39
CA PHE A 122 -2.45 9.88 10.96
C PHE A 122 -3.95 10.04 10.69
N SER A 123 -4.31 10.76 9.64
CA SER A 123 -5.63 10.60 9.05
C SER A 123 -5.61 9.35 8.14
N TYR A 124 -6.51 8.41 8.40
CA TYR A 124 -6.59 7.15 7.65
C TYR A 124 -7.67 7.22 6.59
N LEU A 125 -7.35 6.75 5.38
CA LEU A 125 -8.29 6.58 4.26
C LEU A 125 -8.16 5.18 3.69
N GLY A 126 -9.24 4.47 3.62
CA GLY A 126 -9.28 3.14 3.02
C GLY A 126 -10.00 2.09 3.88
N PRO A 127 -9.87 0.83 3.50
CA PRO A 127 -9.14 0.34 2.32
C PRO A 127 -9.81 0.68 0.98
N ILE A 128 -9.00 0.91 -0.07
CA ILE A 128 -9.45 1.28 -1.42
C ILE A 128 -8.94 0.23 -2.40
N ASP A 129 -9.74 -0.15 -3.38
CA ASP A 129 -9.28 -1.02 -4.47
C ASP A 129 -8.28 -0.27 -5.37
N GLY A 130 -7.01 -0.69 -5.33
CA GLY A 130 -5.92 -0.08 -6.08
C GLY A 130 -5.96 -0.37 -7.59
N HIS A 131 -6.77 -1.34 -8.02
CA HIS A 131 -7.00 -1.63 -9.43
C HIS A 131 -8.21 -0.88 -10.01
N ASP A 132 -9.01 -0.23 -9.16
CA ASP A 132 -10.10 0.65 -9.56
C ASP A 132 -9.63 2.11 -9.57
N LEU A 133 -9.13 2.55 -10.72
CA LEU A 133 -8.64 3.93 -10.89
C LEU A 133 -9.74 4.98 -10.80
N GLU A 134 -10.99 4.61 -11.05
CA GLU A 134 -12.13 5.53 -10.93
C GLU A 134 -12.37 5.91 -9.46
N GLN A 135 -12.09 4.99 -8.53
CA GLN A 135 -12.15 5.25 -7.09
C GLN A 135 -10.85 5.87 -6.57
N LEU A 136 -9.71 5.34 -6.97
CA LEU A 136 -8.41 5.74 -6.42
C LEU A 136 -8.02 7.16 -6.79
N LEU A 137 -8.17 7.57 -8.06
CA LEU A 137 -7.72 8.88 -8.53
C LEU A 137 -8.42 10.07 -7.84
N PRO A 138 -9.75 10.06 -7.62
CA PRO A 138 -10.41 11.12 -6.85
C PRO A 138 -9.87 11.24 -5.43
N VAL A 139 -9.57 10.12 -4.77
CA VAL A 139 -9.00 10.11 -3.40
C VAL A 139 -7.61 10.72 -3.41
N LEU A 140 -6.74 10.30 -4.31
CA LEU A 140 -5.38 10.86 -4.42
C LEU A 140 -5.39 12.36 -4.71
N ARG A 141 -6.27 12.84 -5.61
CA ARG A 141 -6.45 14.26 -5.89
C ARG A 141 -6.92 15.02 -4.66
N MET A 142 -7.91 14.50 -3.95
CA MET A 142 -8.43 15.12 -2.74
C MET A 142 -7.34 15.20 -1.65
N VAL A 143 -6.55 14.14 -1.44
CA VAL A 143 -5.44 14.15 -0.49
C VAL A 143 -4.37 15.17 -0.90
N ARG A 144 -4.01 15.21 -2.18
CA ARG A 144 -3.09 16.21 -2.72
C ARG A 144 -3.53 17.63 -2.38
N ASP A 145 -4.82 17.92 -2.58
CA ASP A 145 -5.35 19.29 -2.49
C ASP A 145 -5.69 19.71 -1.05
N ARG A 146 -5.98 18.75 -0.14
CA ARG A 146 -6.56 19.04 1.17
C ARG A 146 -5.78 18.54 2.37
N ALA A 147 -4.81 17.62 2.21
CA ALA A 147 -4.07 17.12 3.36
C ALA A 147 -3.19 18.23 3.96
N THR A 148 -3.32 18.43 5.26
CA THR A 148 -2.53 19.41 6.02
C THR A 148 -1.56 18.76 7.00
N GLY A 149 -1.81 17.49 7.36
CA GLY A 149 -1.00 16.68 8.28
C GLY A 149 -0.62 15.33 7.67
N PRO A 150 -0.16 14.39 8.48
CA PRO A 150 0.18 13.05 8.02
C PRO A 150 -1.08 12.27 7.65
N MET A 151 -1.07 11.68 6.44
CA MET A 151 -2.15 10.89 5.88
C MET A 151 -1.66 9.49 5.55
N LEU A 152 -2.47 8.47 5.82
CA LEU A 152 -2.24 7.11 5.36
C LEU A 152 -3.39 6.68 4.45
N ILE A 153 -3.06 6.33 3.22
CA ILE A 153 -3.99 5.79 2.22
C ILE A 153 -3.73 4.30 2.12
N HIS A 154 -4.69 3.50 2.55
CA HIS A 154 -4.62 2.04 2.48
C HIS A 154 -5.19 1.58 1.14
N VAL A 155 -4.34 1.02 0.30
CA VAL A 155 -4.68 0.58 -1.06
C VAL A 155 -4.49 -0.92 -1.15
N ILE A 156 -5.57 -1.63 -1.46
CA ILE A 156 -5.54 -3.08 -1.68
C ILE A 156 -5.18 -3.35 -3.14
N THR A 157 -4.17 -4.18 -3.35
CA THR A 157 -3.76 -4.59 -4.69
C THR A 157 -3.59 -6.10 -4.77
N GLN A 158 -3.49 -6.60 -5.98
CA GLN A 158 -3.16 -7.99 -6.27
C GLN A 158 -1.83 -8.04 -7.02
N LYS A 159 -0.84 -8.70 -6.46
CA LYS A 159 0.46 -8.87 -7.11
C LYS A 159 0.32 -9.63 -8.41
N GLY A 160 1.00 -9.17 -9.47
CA GLY A 160 0.95 -9.79 -10.80
C GLY A 160 -0.32 -9.52 -11.58
N LYS A 161 -1.25 -8.70 -11.08
CA LYS A 161 -2.52 -8.36 -11.73
C LYS A 161 -2.32 -7.84 -13.15
N GLY A 162 -3.10 -8.39 -14.09
CA GLY A 162 -3.06 -8.04 -15.51
C GLY A 162 -2.06 -8.87 -16.33
N TYR A 163 -1.25 -9.74 -15.68
CA TYR A 163 -0.36 -10.65 -16.37
C TYR A 163 -0.68 -12.11 -15.98
N GLY A 164 -1.40 -12.82 -16.84
CA GLY A 164 -1.92 -14.17 -16.58
C GLY A 164 -0.88 -15.17 -16.03
N PRO A 165 0.34 -15.27 -16.59
CA PRO A 165 1.38 -16.15 -16.04
C PRO A 165 1.77 -15.80 -14.60
N ALA A 166 1.83 -14.51 -14.24
CA ALA A 166 2.12 -14.10 -12.86
C ALA A 166 0.92 -14.35 -11.93
N GLU A 167 -0.30 -14.12 -12.40
CA GLU A 167 -1.52 -14.40 -11.61
C GLU A 167 -1.65 -15.90 -11.29
N ALA A 168 -1.20 -16.78 -12.20
CA ALA A 168 -1.21 -18.23 -12.01
C ALA A 168 -0.04 -18.75 -11.18
N ALA A 169 1.09 -18.03 -11.15
CA ALA A 169 2.29 -18.44 -10.43
C ALA A 169 2.11 -18.37 -8.91
N ARG A 170 2.74 -19.30 -8.18
CA ARG A 170 2.72 -19.33 -6.72
C ARG A 170 3.39 -18.11 -6.11
N ASP A 171 4.48 -17.63 -6.71
CA ASP A 171 5.24 -16.47 -6.29
C ASP A 171 4.69 -15.15 -6.85
N LYS A 172 3.63 -15.22 -7.66
CA LYS A 172 3.01 -14.06 -8.31
C LYS A 172 4.01 -13.19 -9.08
N GLY A 173 5.10 -13.79 -9.58
CA GLY A 173 6.17 -13.08 -10.26
C GLY A 173 7.07 -12.27 -9.33
N HIS A 174 7.20 -12.66 -8.05
CA HIS A 174 8.12 -12.00 -7.11
C HIS A 174 9.57 -12.43 -7.38
N GLY A 175 10.42 -11.45 -7.70
CA GLY A 175 11.85 -11.71 -7.88
C GLY A 175 12.20 -12.51 -9.15
N VAL A 176 11.48 -12.27 -10.24
CA VAL A 176 11.68 -12.96 -11.51
C VAL A 176 13.04 -12.63 -12.13
N GLY A 177 13.70 -13.66 -12.68
CA GLY A 177 14.84 -13.52 -13.58
C GLY A 177 14.42 -13.18 -15.02
N LYS A 178 15.30 -13.41 -16.00
CA LYS A 178 14.92 -13.35 -17.42
C LYS A 178 13.81 -14.36 -17.72
N PHE A 179 12.72 -13.91 -18.32
CA PHE A 179 11.60 -14.79 -18.69
C PHE A 179 11.03 -14.46 -20.07
N ASP A 180 10.38 -15.41 -20.67
CA ASP A 180 9.60 -15.23 -21.91
C ASP A 180 8.28 -14.54 -21.57
N VAL A 181 8.01 -13.39 -22.20
CA VAL A 181 6.84 -12.55 -21.87
C VAL A 181 5.51 -13.22 -22.22
N VAL A 182 5.49 -14.09 -23.24
CA VAL A 182 4.27 -14.76 -23.69
C VAL A 182 3.90 -15.92 -22.78
N THR A 183 4.88 -16.73 -22.40
CA THR A 183 4.66 -17.96 -21.63
C THR A 183 4.88 -17.78 -20.13
N GLY A 184 5.56 -16.72 -19.70
CA GLY A 184 6.00 -16.54 -18.32
C GLY A 184 7.16 -17.46 -17.89
N THR A 185 7.68 -18.27 -18.82
CA THR A 185 8.72 -19.26 -18.50
C THR A 185 10.05 -18.57 -18.20
N GLN A 186 10.60 -18.83 -17.02
CA GLN A 186 11.90 -18.28 -16.61
C GLN A 186 13.04 -19.18 -17.12
N ALA A 187 14.09 -18.55 -17.63
CA ALA A 187 15.31 -19.25 -17.95
C ALA A 187 15.96 -19.77 -16.66
N LYS A 188 16.20 -21.08 -16.57
CA LYS A 188 16.97 -21.64 -15.46
C LYS A 188 18.42 -21.20 -15.58
N SER A 189 18.92 -20.45 -14.59
CA SER A 189 20.32 -20.21 -14.45
C SER A 189 21.02 -21.51 -14.03
N ILE A 190 22.00 -21.96 -14.78
CA ILE A 190 22.89 -23.06 -14.38
C ILE A 190 24.10 -22.39 -13.72
N PRO A 191 24.20 -22.44 -12.39
CA PRO A 191 25.35 -21.85 -11.71
C PRO A 191 26.60 -22.70 -11.96
N ASN A 192 27.71 -22.05 -12.27
CA ASN A 192 29.01 -22.70 -12.46
C ASN A 192 29.66 -23.11 -11.12
N ALA A 193 29.10 -22.67 -10.00
CA ALA A 193 29.55 -22.98 -8.65
C ALA A 193 28.35 -22.97 -7.68
N PRO A 194 28.45 -23.67 -6.53
CA PRO A 194 27.45 -23.57 -5.47
C PRO A 194 27.33 -22.11 -4.98
N SER A 195 26.11 -21.69 -4.63
CA SER A 195 25.91 -20.37 -4.01
C SER A 195 26.54 -20.32 -2.61
N TYR A 196 26.98 -19.15 -2.17
CA TYR A 196 27.46 -18.97 -0.78
C TYR A 196 26.42 -19.44 0.23
N THR A 197 25.14 -19.16 0.00
CA THR A 197 24.05 -19.63 0.86
C THR A 197 23.99 -21.16 0.96
N SER A 198 24.15 -21.88 -0.15
CA SER A 198 24.12 -23.36 -0.12
C SER A 198 25.36 -23.94 0.58
N VAL A 199 26.55 -23.36 0.37
CA VAL A 199 27.77 -23.77 1.07
C VAL A 199 27.62 -23.53 2.57
N PHE A 200 27.17 -22.35 2.97
CA PHE A 200 26.93 -22.02 4.38
C PHE A 200 25.89 -22.96 5.02
N ALA A 201 24.75 -23.17 4.37
CA ALA A 201 23.69 -24.01 4.90
C ALA A 201 24.13 -25.46 5.08
N ASN A 202 24.88 -26.01 4.10
CA ASN A 202 25.42 -27.37 4.22
C ASN A 202 26.44 -27.50 5.35
N SER A 203 27.38 -26.54 5.44
CA SER A 203 28.36 -26.53 6.53
C SER A 203 27.71 -26.39 7.90
N PHE A 204 26.66 -25.59 8.00
CA PHE A 204 25.88 -25.44 9.23
C PHE A 204 25.16 -26.72 9.63
N LEU A 205 24.57 -27.43 8.67
CA LEU A 205 23.92 -28.71 8.89
C LEU A 205 24.90 -29.79 9.33
N GLU A 206 26.11 -29.84 8.74
CA GLU A 206 27.18 -30.77 9.13
C GLU A 206 27.65 -30.54 10.57
N GLN A 207 27.68 -29.29 11.04
CA GLN A 207 28.10 -28.95 12.41
C GLN A 207 26.98 -29.18 13.45
N ALA A 208 25.72 -29.25 13.01
CA ALA A 208 24.56 -29.46 13.89
C ALA A 208 24.23 -30.94 14.17
N GLN A 209 24.90 -31.87 13.49
CA GLN A 209 24.82 -33.31 13.70
C GLN A 209 25.87 -33.79 14.71
#